data_3949fa1767a792caae7f4da2e480dd21
#
_entry.id   3949fa1767a792caae7f4da2e480dd21
#
_cell.length_a   1.000
_cell.length_b   1.000
_cell.length_c   1.000
_cell.angle_alpha   90.00
_cell.angle_beta   90.00
_cell.angle_gamma   90.00
#
_symmetry.space_group_name_H-M   'P 1'
#
loop_
_entity.id
_entity.type
_entity.pdbx_description
1 polymer ?
#
loop_
_entity_poly.entity_id
_entity_poly.type
_entity_poly.pdbx_seq_one_letter_code
_entity_poly.pdbx_strand_id
1 'polypeptide(L)'
;QMCIRDRYNDSTVSTVMSQMRSALYTSVTLDDGSKFGIYNLGIKTSSEWSEHGKLQIDENAFDKAFENNEDAIIKLFTDSDTGMMKKLNSVIDGAVKSSGAANTRGTLVRKAGKADSSVTTDSTIYKEMVKMQDRLKELQDRYDTKEEYWWKVFTNMETAMADLNSQTSYISSYLGTGTSSYQ
;
A
#
# COMPACT_ATOMS: atom_id res chain seq x y z
N GLN A 1 11.38 -6.78 -5.76
CA GLN A 1 11.56 -5.48 -6.48
C GLN A 1 10.23 -4.78 -6.79
N MET A 2 9.13 -5.49 -6.97
CA MET A 2 7.80 -4.88 -7.22
C MET A 2 7.28 -4.05 -6.04
N CYS A 3 7.42 -4.54 -4.80
CA CYS A 3 6.88 -3.88 -3.60
C CYS A 3 7.50 -2.51 -3.26
N ILE A 4 8.73 -2.22 -3.70
CA ILE A 4 9.38 -0.93 -3.46
C ILE A 4 8.82 0.14 -4.40
N ARG A 5 8.43 -0.24 -5.61
CA ARG A 5 7.87 0.67 -6.62
C ARG A 5 6.44 1.14 -6.28
N ASP A 6 5.65 0.27 -5.69
CA ASP A 6 4.23 0.55 -5.37
C ASP A 6 4.07 1.57 -4.24
N ARG A 7 5.10 1.74 -3.39
CA ARG A 7 5.10 2.72 -2.28
C ARG A 7 5.72 4.06 -2.62
N TYR A 8 6.36 4.20 -3.76
CA TYR A 8 7.05 5.44 -4.15
C TYR A 8 6.09 6.63 -4.24
N ASN A 9 4.84 6.40 -4.61
CA ASN A 9 3.79 7.42 -4.73
C ASN A 9 2.69 7.30 -3.65
N ASP A 10 2.95 6.62 -2.52
CA ASP A 10 1.98 6.55 -1.45
C ASP A 10 1.80 7.91 -0.77
N SER A 11 0.66 8.54 -1.00
CA SER A 11 0.34 9.85 -0.46
C SER A 11 0.40 9.93 1.06
N THR A 12 0.06 8.84 1.77
CA THR A 12 0.10 8.78 3.24
C THR A 12 1.54 8.86 3.75
N VAL A 13 2.43 8.05 3.16
CA VAL A 13 3.87 8.07 3.50
C VAL A 13 4.48 9.41 3.14
N SER A 14 4.20 9.92 1.94
CA SER A 14 4.69 11.21 1.46
C SER A 14 4.25 12.37 2.37
N THR A 15 2.99 12.35 2.85
CA THR A 15 2.48 13.36 3.79
C THR A 15 3.22 13.30 5.12
N VAL A 16 3.39 12.12 5.71
CA VAL A 16 4.13 11.95 6.97
C VAL A 16 5.57 12.44 6.81
N MET A 17 6.26 12.07 5.73
CA MET A 17 7.62 12.54 5.45
C MET A 17 7.70 14.06 5.31
N SER A 18 6.74 14.67 4.64
CA SER A 18 6.66 16.14 4.51
C SER A 18 6.43 16.82 5.85
N GLN A 19 5.55 16.26 6.69
CA GLN A 19 5.30 16.78 8.04
C GLN A 19 6.51 16.64 8.94
N MET A 20 7.21 15.50 8.90
CA MET A 20 8.47 15.31 9.64
C MET A 20 9.53 16.34 9.21
N ARG A 21 9.68 16.55 7.90
CA ARG A 21 10.58 17.57 7.37
C ARG A 21 10.20 18.96 7.86
N SER A 22 8.93 19.32 7.81
CA SER A 22 8.44 20.63 8.31
C SER A 22 8.68 20.77 9.82
N ALA A 23 8.55 19.71 10.60
CA ALA A 23 8.85 19.72 12.04
C ALA A 23 10.35 19.94 12.31
N LEU A 24 11.26 19.36 11.52
CA LEU A 24 12.70 19.58 11.63
C LEU A 24 13.10 21.01 11.30
N TYR A 25 12.46 21.64 10.33
CA TYR A 25 12.73 23.04 9.94
C TYR A 25 11.95 24.08 10.76
N THR A 26 11.37 23.67 11.87
CA THR A 26 10.75 24.61 12.81
C THR A 26 11.81 25.56 13.40
N SER A 27 11.40 26.80 13.63
CA SER A 27 12.18 27.78 14.41
C SER A 27 11.44 28.14 15.68
N VAL A 28 12.20 28.40 16.74
CA VAL A 28 11.71 29.00 18.00
C VAL A 28 11.99 30.48 17.98
N THR A 29 11.14 31.26 18.65
CA THR A 29 11.35 32.70 18.84
C THR A 29 12.10 32.90 20.15
N LEU A 30 13.23 33.59 20.09
CA LEU A 30 14.02 33.95 21.24
C LEU A 30 13.45 35.20 21.94
N ASP A 31 13.97 35.51 23.10
CA ASP A 31 13.45 36.59 23.94
C ASP A 31 13.72 38.00 23.32
N ASP A 32 14.69 38.08 22.42
CA ASP A 32 14.98 39.26 21.61
C ASP A 32 14.09 39.41 20.35
N GLY A 33 13.15 38.45 20.14
CA GLY A 33 12.29 38.41 18.97
C GLY A 33 12.90 37.76 17.73
N SER A 34 14.16 37.36 17.77
CA SER A 34 14.81 36.65 16.67
C SER A 34 14.34 35.22 16.56
N LYS A 35 14.46 34.64 15.35
CA LYS A 35 14.10 33.24 15.10
C LYS A 35 15.35 32.39 15.02
N PHE A 36 15.35 31.29 15.78
CA PHE A 36 16.43 30.31 15.79
C PHE A 36 15.91 28.94 15.36
N GLY A 37 16.55 28.33 14.40
CA GLY A 37 16.18 27.04 13.85
C GLY A 37 17.37 26.17 13.49
N ILE A 38 17.12 24.97 13.00
CA ILE A 38 18.16 23.98 12.67
C ILE A 38 19.21 24.51 11.67
N TYR A 39 18.82 25.43 10.81
CA TYR A 39 19.73 26.05 9.85
C TYR A 39 20.78 26.97 10.51
N ASN A 40 20.47 27.54 11.68
CA ASN A 40 21.43 28.32 12.47
C ASN A 40 22.52 27.44 13.10
N LEU A 41 22.25 26.12 13.22
CA LEU A 41 23.21 25.12 13.66
C LEU A 41 24.12 24.60 12.53
N GLY A 42 24.11 25.24 11.35
CA GLY A 42 24.88 24.74 10.20
C GLY A 42 24.32 23.43 9.58
N ILE A 43 23.09 23.03 9.96
CA ILE A 43 22.46 21.84 9.40
C ILE A 43 21.60 22.24 8.21
N LYS A 44 21.96 21.73 7.04
CA LYS A 44 21.31 22.06 5.77
C LYS A 44 20.92 20.78 5.01
N THR A 45 19.98 20.91 4.09
CA THR A 45 19.69 19.83 3.14
C THR A 45 20.75 19.85 2.05
N SER A 46 21.21 18.68 1.62
CA SER A 46 22.05 18.54 0.45
C SER A 46 21.43 19.24 -0.77
N SER A 47 22.25 19.95 -1.54
CA SER A 47 21.83 20.53 -2.82
C SER A 47 21.72 19.49 -3.94
N GLU A 48 22.27 18.29 -3.73
CA GLU A 48 22.21 17.20 -4.69
C GLU A 48 20.82 16.56 -4.69
N TRP A 49 20.12 16.68 -5.81
CA TRP A 49 18.77 16.14 -5.96
C TRP A 49 18.72 14.58 -5.80
N SER A 50 19.80 13.91 -6.19
CA SER A 50 19.96 12.46 -6.06
C SER A 50 20.01 11.97 -4.60
N GLU A 51 20.36 12.82 -3.66
CA GLU A 51 20.43 12.50 -2.23
C GLU A 51 19.07 12.64 -1.51
N HIS A 52 18.00 12.96 -2.22
CA HIS A 52 16.63 13.01 -1.72
C HIS A 52 16.41 13.80 -0.42
N GLY A 53 17.19 14.88 -0.26
CA GLY A 53 17.06 15.75 0.92
C GLY A 53 17.82 15.26 2.15
N LYS A 54 18.91 14.51 1.96
CA LYS A 54 19.86 14.15 3.00
C LYS A 54 20.35 15.39 3.74
N LEU A 55 20.36 15.30 5.07
CA LEU A 55 20.89 16.36 5.92
C LEU A 55 22.42 16.31 5.93
N GLN A 56 23.03 17.47 5.84
CA GLN A 56 24.47 17.70 5.97
C GLN A 56 24.72 18.66 7.12
N ILE A 57 25.77 18.41 7.87
CA ILE A 57 26.19 19.24 9.02
C ILE A 57 27.50 19.92 8.63
N ASP A 58 27.54 21.23 8.75
CA ASP A 58 28.77 22.02 8.73
C ASP A 58 29.30 22.06 10.17
N GLU A 59 30.33 21.25 10.46
CA GLU A 59 30.88 21.09 11.81
C GLU A 59 31.38 22.42 12.36
N ASN A 60 32.08 23.25 11.54
CA ASN A 60 32.59 24.55 11.97
C ASN A 60 31.46 25.53 12.32
N ALA A 61 30.37 25.51 11.56
CA ALA A 61 29.21 26.34 11.86
C ALA A 61 28.44 25.81 13.10
N PHE A 62 28.39 24.50 13.26
CA PHE A 62 27.78 23.84 14.42
C PHE A 62 28.50 24.21 15.72
N ASP A 63 29.85 24.08 15.75
CA ASP A 63 30.66 24.39 16.94
C ASP A 63 30.49 25.84 17.35
N LYS A 64 30.58 26.78 16.38
CA LYS A 64 30.38 28.21 16.63
C LYS A 64 28.97 28.53 17.14
N ALA A 65 27.95 27.86 16.59
CA ALA A 65 26.58 28.05 17.05
C ALA A 65 26.39 27.53 18.48
N PHE A 66 27.02 26.41 18.80
CA PHE A 66 26.96 25.81 20.12
C PHE A 66 27.63 26.70 21.18
N GLU A 67 28.81 27.24 20.89
CA GLU A 67 29.52 28.14 21.80
C GLU A 67 28.78 29.46 22.07
N ASN A 68 28.08 30.00 21.07
CA ASN A 68 27.48 31.32 21.20
C ASN A 68 25.99 31.37 21.50
N ASN A 69 25.27 30.23 21.33
CA ASN A 69 23.81 30.22 21.40
C ASN A 69 23.26 28.98 22.17
N GLU A 70 23.90 28.58 23.24
CA GLU A 70 23.53 27.38 24.03
C GLU A 70 22.05 27.41 24.47
N ASP A 71 21.59 28.52 25.04
CA ASP A 71 20.19 28.69 25.49
C ASP A 71 19.21 28.59 24.31
N ALA A 72 19.54 29.15 23.17
CA ALA A 72 18.71 29.08 21.98
C ALA A 72 18.61 27.64 21.43
N ILE A 73 19.69 26.89 21.52
CA ILE A 73 19.73 25.48 21.15
C ILE A 73 18.85 24.67 22.09
N ILE A 74 19.03 24.84 23.41
CA ILE A 74 18.19 24.16 24.40
C ILE A 74 16.73 24.47 24.14
N LYS A 75 16.37 25.76 23.94
CA LYS A 75 15.00 26.18 23.63
C LYS A 75 14.49 25.55 22.34
N LEU A 76 15.30 25.49 21.26
CA LEU A 76 14.92 24.85 20.00
C LEU A 76 14.49 23.38 20.17
N PHE A 77 15.21 22.64 21.00
CA PHE A 77 14.94 21.22 21.20
C PHE A 77 13.87 20.94 22.24
N THR A 78 13.86 21.70 23.36
CA THR A 78 13.10 21.35 24.57
C THR A 78 11.86 22.19 24.81
N ASP A 79 11.64 23.29 24.07
CA ASP A 79 10.46 24.14 24.26
C ASP A 79 9.16 23.33 24.18
N SER A 80 8.28 23.51 25.15
CA SER A 80 7.07 22.71 25.33
C SER A 80 6.01 22.93 24.25
N ASP A 81 6.03 24.06 23.57
CA ASP A 81 5.00 24.44 22.59
C ASP A 81 5.53 24.50 21.16
N THR A 82 6.70 25.08 20.97
CA THR A 82 7.28 25.36 19.67
C THR A 82 8.52 24.53 19.35
N GLY A 83 9.03 23.78 20.35
CA GLY A 83 10.26 22.99 20.23
C GLY A 83 10.19 21.94 19.13
N MET A 84 11.32 21.78 18.44
CA MET A 84 11.45 20.84 17.32
C MET A 84 11.09 19.41 17.72
N MET A 85 11.59 18.93 18.88
CA MET A 85 11.31 17.58 19.35
C MET A 85 9.82 17.39 19.68
N LYS A 86 9.16 18.39 20.25
CA LYS A 86 7.73 18.35 20.52
C LYS A 86 6.93 18.21 19.24
N LYS A 87 7.24 19.01 18.22
CA LYS A 87 6.58 18.93 16.91
C LYS A 87 6.85 17.61 16.20
N LEU A 88 8.10 17.14 16.23
CA LEU A 88 8.46 15.87 15.63
C LEU A 88 7.71 14.71 16.32
N ASN A 89 7.67 14.70 17.64
CA ASN A 89 6.94 13.68 18.40
C ASN A 89 5.43 13.71 18.08
N SER A 90 4.84 14.90 17.95
CA SER A 90 3.43 15.05 17.57
C SER A 90 3.15 14.46 16.17
N VAL A 91 4.05 14.69 15.21
CA VAL A 91 3.94 14.10 13.85
C VAL A 91 4.06 12.59 13.90
N ILE A 92 5.04 12.07 14.65
CA ILE A 92 5.26 10.63 14.82
C ILE A 92 4.01 9.99 15.46
N ASP A 93 3.52 10.55 16.57
CA ASP A 93 2.30 10.06 17.23
C ASP A 93 1.11 10.08 16.29
N GLY A 94 0.92 11.16 15.53
CA GLY A 94 -0.12 11.25 14.52
C GLY A 94 -0.01 10.20 13.40
N ALA A 95 1.19 9.68 13.16
CA ALA A 95 1.43 8.65 12.16
C ALA A 95 1.30 7.22 12.71
N VAL A 96 1.86 6.94 13.90
CA VAL A 96 2.08 5.55 14.38
C VAL A 96 1.32 5.18 15.64
N LYS A 97 0.57 6.09 16.26
CA LYS A 97 -0.22 5.80 17.46
C LYS A 97 -1.14 4.61 17.23
N SER A 98 -0.96 3.55 17.98
CA SER A 98 -1.75 2.32 17.86
C SER A 98 -2.87 2.18 18.89
N SER A 99 -2.87 3.00 19.93
CA SER A 99 -3.88 3.00 20.99
C SER A 99 -5.11 3.81 20.65
N GLY A 100 -6.24 3.48 21.28
CA GLY A 100 -7.52 4.18 21.12
C GLY A 100 -8.42 3.59 20.05
N ALA A 101 -9.55 4.28 19.80
CA ALA A 101 -10.53 3.88 18.80
C ALA A 101 -9.92 3.92 17.37
N ALA A 102 -10.50 3.18 16.43
CA ALA A 102 -9.98 3.05 15.06
C ALA A 102 -9.76 4.41 14.36
N ASN A 103 -10.65 5.38 14.60
CA ASN A 103 -10.57 6.72 14.03
C ASN A 103 -9.54 7.65 14.69
N THR A 104 -9.05 7.32 15.89
CA THR A 104 -8.04 8.10 16.65
C THR A 104 -6.63 7.56 16.52
N ARG A 105 -6.47 6.43 15.85
CA ARG A 105 -5.15 5.83 15.57
C ARG A 105 -4.37 6.63 14.52
N GLY A 106 -3.06 6.50 14.53
CA GLY A 106 -2.19 7.16 13.56
C GLY A 106 -2.49 6.76 12.12
N THR A 107 -2.18 7.66 11.20
CA THR A 107 -2.53 7.51 9.77
C THR A 107 -1.94 6.26 9.13
N LEU A 108 -0.68 5.92 9.44
CA LEU A 108 -0.03 4.70 8.95
C LEU A 108 -0.65 3.44 9.55
N VAL A 109 -0.99 3.47 10.84
CA VAL A 109 -1.64 2.36 11.53
C VAL A 109 -3.05 2.12 11.02
N ARG A 110 -3.81 3.16 10.74
CA ARG A 110 -5.13 3.02 10.11
C ARG A 110 -5.04 2.42 8.70
N LYS A 111 -3.99 2.74 7.97
CA LYS A 111 -3.79 2.22 6.61
C LYS A 111 -3.29 0.78 6.60
N ALA A 112 -2.22 0.48 7.33
CA ALA A 112 -1.50 -0.79 7.26
C ALA A 112 -1.74 -1.73 8.46
N GLY A 113 -2.27 -1.20 9.57
CA GLY A 113 -2.36 -1.94 10.82
C GLY A 113 -1.04 -1.94 11.59
N LYS A 114 -0.96 -2.82 12.59
CA LYS A 114 0.24 -3.08 13.38
C LYS A 114 0.43 -4.59 13.44
N ALA A 115 1.64 -5.06 13.14
CA ALA A 115 1.97 -6.48 13.19
C ALA A 115 1.57 -7.11 14.53
N ASP A 116 1.11 -8.34 14.50
CA ASP A 116 0.71 -9.15 15.65
C ASP A 116 -0.32 -8.49 16.59
N SER A 117 -1.23 -7.70 16.03
CA SER A 117 -2.24 -6.96 16.78
C SER A 117 -3.61 -7.03 16.10
N SER A 118 -4.68 -7.06 16.91
CA SER A 118 -6.07 -6.94 16.44
C SER A 118 -6.34 -5.63 15.67
N VAL A 119 -5.47 -4.64 15.81
CA VAL A 119 -5.52 -3.39 15.05
C VAL A 119 -5.36 -3.62 13.54
N THR A 120 -4.68 -4.71 13.15
CA THR A 120 -4.46 -5.05 11.73
C THR A 120 -5.77 -5.31 11.00
N THR A 121 -6.72 -6.00 11.63
CA THR A 121 -8.02 -6.35 11.02
C THR A 121 -8.89 -5.12 10.73
N ASP A 122 -8.66 -4.02 11.44
CA ASP A 122 -9.35 -2.75 11.23
C ASP A 122 -8.73 -1.88 10.13
N SER A 123 -7.52 -2.24 9.67
CA SER A 123 -6.78 -1.43 8.69
C SER A 123 -7.42 -1.45 7.30
N THR A 124 -7.21 -0.37 6.55
CA THR A 124 -7.74 -0.23 5.18
C THR A 124 -7.21 -1.35 4.28
N ILE A 125 -5.91 -1.63 4.34
CA ILE A 125 -5.27 -2.66 3.50
C ILE A 125 -5.85 -4.06 3.81
N TYR A 126 -6.05 -4.38 5.09
CA TYR A 126 -6.65 -5.67 5.46
C TYR A 126 -8.08 -5.81 4.92
N LYS A 127 -8.91 -4.77 5.08
CA LYS A 127 -10.28 -4.77 4.57
C LYS A 127 -10.35 -4.90 3.05
N GLU A 128 -9.43 -4.25 2.34
CA GLU A 128 -9.30 -4.39 0.88
C GLU A 128 -8.86 -5.81 0.50
N MET A 129 -7.91 -6.38 1.24
CA MET A 129 -7.46 -7.76 1.03
C MET A 129 -8.61 -8.76 1.20
N VAL A 130 -9.42 -8.63 2.25
CA VAL A 130 -10.60 -9.49 2.47
C VAL A 130 -11.58 -9.35 1.31
N LYS A 131 -11.91 -8.14 0.88
CA LYS A 131 -12.78 -7.91 -0.29
C LYS A 131 -12.25 -8.56 -1.58
N MET A 132 -10.93 -8.51 -1.79
CA MET A 132 -10.31 -9.16 -2.94
C MET A 132 -10.38 -10.69 -2.84
N GLN A 133 -10.20 -11.26 -1.65
CA GLN A 133 -10.38 -12.70 -1.41
C GLN A 133 -11.82 -13.15 -1.68
N ASP A 134 -12.80 -12.41 -1.19
CA ASP A 134 -14.22 -12.70 -1.47
C ASP A 134 -14.52 -12.63 -2.97
N ARG A 135 -13.94 -11.65 -3.66
CA ARG A 135 -14.09 -11.49 -5.10
C ARG A 135 -13.42 -12.62 -5.89
N LEU A 136 -12.26 -13.08 -5.45
CA LEU A 136 -11.59 -14.25 -6.05
C LEU A 136 -12.45 -15.49 -5.91
N LYS A 137 -13.03 -15.71 -4.72
CA LYS A 137 -13.94 -16.84 -4.48
C LYS A 137 -15.17 -16.77 -5.39
N GLU A 138 -15.82 -15.62 -5.49
CA GLU A 138 -16.96 -15.41 -6.41
C GLU A 138 -16.59 -15.74 -7.86
N LEU A 139 -15.41 -15.30 -8.31
CA LEU A 139 -14.94 -15.57 -9.67
C LEU A 139 -14.65 -17.06 -9.88
N GLN A 140 -14.10 -17.74 -8.87
CA GLN A 140 -13.87 -19.18 -8.92
C GLN A 140 -15.21 -19.94 -9.04
N ASP A 141 -16.19 -19.63 -8.19
CA ASP A 141 -17.52 -20.25 -8.22
C ASP A 141 -18.20 -20.05 -9.60
N ARG A 142 -18.04 -18.86 -10.19
CA ARG A 142 -18.56 -18.58 -11.54
C ARG A 142 -17.82 -19.34 -12.63
N TYR A 143 -16.51 -19.53 -12.47
CA TYR A 143 -15.70 -20.33 -13.40
C TYR A 143 -16.17 -21.79 -13.36
N ASP A 144 -16.27 -22.36 -12.17
CA ASP A 144 -16.67 -23.75 -11.94
C ASP A 144 -18.09 -24.01 -12.53
N THR A 145 -19.01 -23.08 -12.29
CA THR A 145 -20.36 -23.16 -12.87
C THR A 145 -20.34 -23.15 -14.40
N LYS A 146 -19.47 -22.33 -15.02
CA LYS A 146 -19.31 -22.30 -16.47
C LYS A 146 -18.65 -23.56 -17.02
N GLU A 147 -17.68 -24.09 -16.31
CA GLU A 147 -17.00 -25.32 -16.66
C GLU A 147 -18.00 -26.48 -16.68
N GLU A 148 -18.81 -26.65 -15.60
CA GLU A 148 -19.88 -27.64 -15.55
C GLU A 148 -20.89 -27.51 -16.70
N TYR A 149 -21.28 -26.26 -16.99
CA TYR A 149 -22.18 -25.99 -18.12
C TYR A 149 -21.58 -26.48 -19.45
N TRP A 150 -20.34 -26.16 -19.73
CA TRP A 150 -19.68 -26.57 -20.97
C TRP A 150 -19.46 -28.09 -21.04
N TRP A 151 -19.08 -28.70 -19.92
CA TRP A 151 -19.00 -30.17 -19.85
C TRP A 151 -20.35 -30.82 -20.21
N LYS A 152 -21.42 -30.30 -19.67
CA LYS A 152 -22.78 -30.81 -19.98
C LYS A 152 -23.13 -30.62 -21.46
N VAL A 153 -22.77 -29.47 -22.05
CA VAL A 153 -22.97 -29.22 -23.48
C VAL A 153 -22.17 -30.21 -24.33
N PHE A 154 -20.91 -30.44 -23.98
CA PHE A 154 -20.07 -31.41 -24.70
C PHE A 154 -20.60 -32.82 -24.60
N THR A 155 -21.00 -33.29 -23.41
CA THR A 155 -21.57 -34.60 -23.23
C THR A 155 -22.88 -34.79 -24.03
N ASN A 156 -23.73 -33.78 -24.04
CA ASN A 156 -24.97 -33.84 -24.85
C ASN A 156 -24.66 -33.87 -26.34
N MET A 157 -23.64 -33.14 -26.80
CA MET A 157 -23.20 -33.16 -28.18
C MET A 157 -22.60 -34.52 -28.59
N GLU A 158 -21.77 -35.14 -27.73
CA GLU A 158 -21.25 -36.49 -27.94
C GLU A 158 -22.36 -37.52 -28.04
N THR A 159 -23.35 -37.44 -27.15
CA THR A 159 -24.50 -38.31 -27.16
C THR A 159 -25.30 -38.17 -28.47
N ALA A 160 -25.57 -36.93 -28.89
CA ALA A 160 -26.26 -36.65 -30.16
C ALA A 160 -25.46 -37.15 -31.37
N MET A 161 -24.13 -37.02 -31.37
CA MET A 161 -23.29 -37.58 -32.43
C MET A 161 -23.30 -39.12 -32.46
N ALA A 162 -23.30 -39.77 -31.29
CA ALA A 162 -23.40 -41.21 -31.19
C ALA A 162 -24.75 -41.70 -31.75
N ASP A 163 -25.86 -41.02 -31.39
CA ASP A 163 -27.18 -41.32 -31.90
C ASP A 163 -27.27 -41.14 -33.43
N LEU A 164 -26.71 -40.06 -33.96
CA LEU A 164 -26.64 -39.81 -35.43
C LEU A 164 -25.84 -40.93 -36.13
N ASN A 165 -24.69 -41.31 -35.61
CA ASN A 165 -23.87 -42.39 -36.14
C ASN A 165 -24.63 -43.72 -36.15
N SER A 166 -25.37 -44.03 -35.08
CA SER A 166 -26.21 -45.21 -34.98
C SER A 166 -27.34 -45.20 -36.01
N GLN A 167 -27.99 -44.05 -36.17
CA GLN A 167 -29.03 -43.87 -37.23
C GLN A 167 -28.45 -44.00 -38.63
N THR A 168 -27.29 -43.42 -38.86
CA THR A 168 -26.59 -43.52 -40.17
C THR A 168 -26.21 -44.98 -40.48
N SER A 169 -25.70 -45.70 -39.48
CA SER A 169 -25.38 -47.12 -39.64
C SER A 169 -26.63 -47.96 -39.93
N TYR A 170 -27.74 -47.69 -39.23
CA TYR A 170 -29.01 -48.35 -39.49
C TYR A 170 -29.50 -48.09 -40.90
N ILE A 171 -29.54 -46.87 -41.37
CA ILE A 171 -29.94 -46.50 -42.73
C ILE A 171 -29.04 -47.16 -43.79
N SER A 172 -27.72 -47.14 -43.56
CA SER A 172 -26.72 -47.77 -44.45
C SER A 172 -26.97 -49.29 -44.58
N SER A 173 -27.29 -49.96 -43.45
CA SER A 173 -27.58 -51.38 -43.46
C SER A 173 -28.88 -51.70 -44.23
N TYR A 174 -29.86 -50.81 -44.17
CA TYR A 174 -31.14 -50.96 -44.86
C TYR A 174 -31.03 -50.71 -46.39
N LEU A 175 -30.25 -49.72 -46.79
CA LEU A 175 -30.01 -49.43 -48.20
C LEU A 175 -29.00 -50.39 -48.86
N GLY A 176 -28.03 -50.90 -48.08
CA GLY A 176 -27.01 -51.84 -48.56
C GLY A 176 -27.54 -53.24 -48.83
N THR A 177 -28.65 -53.67 -48.19
CA THR A 177 -29.31 -54.95 -48.44
C THR A 177 -30.22 -54.94 -49.67
N GLY A 178 -30.53 -53.75 -50.25
CA GLY A 178 -31.37 -53.62 -51.43
C GLY A 178 -30.67 -53.77 -52.79
N THR A 179 -29.34 -53.82 -52.86
CA THR A 179 -28.57 -53.87 -54.13
C THR A 179 -28.07 -55.27 -54.50
N SER A 180 -28.39 -56.34 -53.74
CA SER A 180 -27.87 -57.70 -54.04
C SER A 180 -28.90 -58.65 -54.67
N SER A 181 -29.94 -58.15 -55.33
CA SER A 181 -31.02 -59.01 -55.89
C SER A 181 -31.24 -58.84 -57.40
N TYR A 182 -30.28 -58.45 -58.18
CA TYR A 182 -30.34 -58.51 -59.65
C TYR A 182 -29.01 -59.05 -60.21
N GLN A 183 -28.91 -60.40 -60.25
CA GLN A 183 -28.20 -61.18 -61.26
C GLN A 183 -28.95 -62.45 -61.61
#